data_ced5d1a357612cb872623933076a5f95
#
_entry.id   ced5d1a357612cb872623933076a5f95
#
_cell.length_a   1.000
_cell.length_b   1.000
_cell.length_c   1.000
_cell.angle_alpha   90.00
_cell.angle_beta   90.00
_cell.angle_gamma   90.00
#
_symmetry.space_group_name_H-M   'P 1'
#
loop_
_entity.id
_entity.type
_entity.pdbx_description
1 polymer ?
#
loop_
_entity_poly.entity_id
_entity_poly.type
_entity_poly.pdbx_seq_one_letter_code
_entity_poly.pdbx_strand_id
1 'polypeptide(L)'
;PPPPPTHVVAWDRLQRALGLIHEADRFCVEVSLIIRDYLEQRFDLHAPDRTTEEFLFELQSSSRLAEGHKQLLADFLGACDMVKFAKEEPPEQELRGLHEAASRLVGETQPSLREETEAEP
;
A
#
# COMPACT_ATOMS: atom_id res chain seq x y z
N PRO A 1 -0.18 23.66 12.37
CA PRO A 1 -0.45 22.31 12.88
C PRO A 1 0.42 21.27 12.18
N PRO A 2 0.82 20.20 12.86
CA PRO A 2 1.60 19.16 12.22
C PRO A 2 0.77 18.44 11.14
N PRO A 3 1.42 17.88 10.11
CA PRO A 3 0.70 17.11 9.12
C PRO A 3 0.06 15.87 9.74
N PRO A 4 -1.03 15.33 9.17
CA PRO A 4 -1.64 14.11 9.70
C PRO A 4 -0.67 12.93 9.60
N PRO A 5 -0.81 11.92 10.48
CA PRO A 5 0.00 10.71 10.39
C PRO A 5 -0.14 10.04 9.03
N THR A 6 0.91 9.36 8.58
CA THR A 6 0.92 8.74 7.25
C THR A 6 -0.18 7.68 7.08
N HIS A 7 -0.51 6.94 8.14
CA HIS A 7 -1.59 5.94 8.06
C HIS A 7 -2.97 6.58 7.89
N VAL A 8 -3.17 7.77 8.46
CA VAL A 8 -4.42 8.53 8.28
C VAL A 8 -4.54 9.02 6.83
N VAL A 9 -3.44 9.53 6.28
CA VAL A 9 -3.41 9.95 4.87
C VAL A 9 -3.70 8.76 3.96
N ALA A 10 -3.09 7.60 4.25
CA ALA A 10 -3.32 6.38 3.47
C ALA A 10 -4.78 5.93 3.54
N TRP A 11 -5.39 5.94 4.74
CA TRP A 11 -6.81 5.58 4.90
C TRP A 11 -7.71 6.48 4.06
N ASP A 12 -7.48 7.79 4.11
CA ASP A 12 -8.26 8.75 3.35
C ASP A 12 -8.12 8.52 1.84
N ARG A 13 -6.87 8.31 1.38
CA ARG A 13 -6.62 8.06 -0.05
C ARG A 13 -7.24 6.74 -0.51
N LEU A 14 -7.18 5.68 0.31
CA LEU A 14 -7.80 4.40 -0.01
C LEU A 14 -9.31 4.54 -0.13
N GLN A 15 -9.93 5.32 0.75
CA GLN A 15 -11.36 5.56 0.69
C GLN A 15 -11.75 6.28 -0.61
N ARG A 16 -10.96 7.28 -1.00
CA ARG A 16 -11.19 8.01 -2.25
C ARG A 16 -10.96 7.13 -3.49
N ALA A 17 -10.01 6.20 -3.40
CA ALA A 17 -9.70 5.32 -4.53
C ALA A 17 -10.88 4.43 -4.91
N LEU A 18 -11.82 4.17 -3.99
CA LEU A 18 -13.04 3.42 -4.32
C LEU A 18 -13.85 4.10 -5.42
N GLY A 19 -13.71 5.42 -5.58
CA GLY A 19 -14.34 6.14 -6.69
C GLY A 19 -13.83 5.73 -8.06
N LEU A 20 -12.69 5.03 -8.13
CA LEU A 20 -12.11 4.55 -9.38
C LEU A 20 -12.38 3.07 -9.63
N ILE A 21 -13.22 2.42 -8.81
CA ILE A 21 -13.40 0.96 -8.86
C ILE A 21 -13.89 0.45 -10.22
N HIS A 22 -14.53 1.31 -11.02
CA HIS A 22 -15.00 0.96 -12.35
C HIS A 22 -13.99 1.30 -13.45
N GLU A 23 -12.80 1.76 -13.08
CA GLU A 23 -11.68 2.04 -13.97
C GLU A 23 -10.48 1.25 -13.47
N ALA A 24 -10.46 -0.06 -13.78
CA ALA A 24 -9.54 -1.02 -13.17
C ALA A 24 -8.07 -0.58 -13.21
N ASP A 25 -7.60 -0.10 -14.37
CA ASP A 25 -6.20 0.34 -14.53
C ASP A 25 -5.88 1.50 -13.59
N ARG A 26 -6.74 2.51 -13.57
CA ARG A 26 -6.55 3.69 -12.72
C ARG A 26 -6.63 3.34 -11.25
N PHE A 27 -7.57 2.46 -10.90
CA PHE A 27 -7.72 1.99 -9.53
C PHE A 27 -6.44 1.31 -9.04
N CYS A 28 -5.91 0.38 -9.83
CA CYS A 28 -4.70 -0.36 -9.46
C CYS A 28 -3.46 0.52 -9.39
N VAL A 29 -3.32 1.48 -10.31
CA VAL A 29 -2.23 2.46 -10.24
C VAL A 29 -2.34 3.25 -8.93
N GLU A 30 -3.54 3.73 -8.60
CA GLU A 30 -3.73 4.56 -7.41
C GLU A 30 -3.50 3.79 -6.12
N VAL A 31 -4.09 2.60 -5.95
CA VAL A 31 -3.89 1.85 -4.69
C VAL A 31 -2.45 1.38 -4.52
N SER A 32 -1.77 1.03 -5.62
CA SER A 32 -0.35 0.69 -5.58
C SER A 32 0.49 1.88 -5.11
N LEU A 33 0.21 3.07 -5.65
CA LEU A 33 0.93 4.28 -5.26
C LEU A 33 0.68 4.65 -3.80
N ILE A 34 -0.57 4.54 -3.34
CA ILE A 34 -0.91 4.81 -1.94
C ILE A 34 -0.09 3.95 -0.99
N ILE A 35 0.01 2.66 -1.27
CA ILE A 35 0.76 1.73 -0.44
C ILE A 35 2.27 2.04 -0.48
N ARG A 36 2.80 2.33 -1.66
CA ARG A 36 4.23 2.68 -1.79
C ARG A 36 4.56 3.95 -1.02
N ASP A 37 3.74 4.98 -1.15
CA ASP A 37 3.92 6.25 -0.40
C ASP A 37 3.83 6.00 1.11
N TYR A 38 2.85 5.21 1.53
CA TYR A 38 2.67 4.87 2.93
C TYR A 38 3.91 4.17 3.50
N LEU A 39 4.41 3.15 2.80
CA LEU A 39 5.57 2.39 3.27
C LEU A 39 6.85 3.24 3.29
N GLU A 40 7.00 4.14 2.31
CA GLU A 40 8.13 5.06 2.31
C GLU A 40 8.10 5.96 3.55
N GLN A 41 6.93 6.53 3.85
CA GLN A 41 6.78 7.43 4.99
C GLN A 41 6.86 6.68 6.33
N ARG A 42 6.29 5.48 6.38
CA ARG A 42 6.20 4.71 7.62
C ARG A 42 7.52 4.03 7.97
N PHE A 43 8.23 3.52 6.98
CA PHE A 43 9.41 2.68 7.18
C PHE A 43 10.67 3.21 6.48
N ASP A 44 10.61 4.41 5.92
CA ASP A 44 11.73 5.04 5.22
C ASP A 44 12.28 4.15 4.08
N LEU A 45 11.36 3.60 3.29
CA LEU A 45 11.69 2.77 2.13
C LEU A 45 11.53 3.59 0.85
N HIS A 46 12.45 3.43 -0.10
CA HIS A 46 12.43 4.21 -1.35
C HIS A 46 11.52 3.57 -2.40
N ALA A 47 10.21 3.54 -2.12
CA ALA A 47 9.23 2.81 -2.94
C ALA A 47 8.74 3.53 -4.20
N PRO A 48 8.44 4.86 -4.19
CA PRO A 48 7.73 5.49 -5.30
C PRO A 48 8.48 5.49 -6.63
N ASP A 49 9.81 5.60 -6.61
CA ASP A 49 10.62 5.71 -7.82
C ASP A 49 11.19 4.36 -8.27
N ARG A 50 10.69 3.26 -7.71
CA ARG A 50 11.21 1.94 -8.02
C ARG A 50 10.15 1.08 -8.69
N THR A 51 10.61 0.12 -9.51
CA THR A 51 9.73 -0.92 -10.02
C THR A 51 9.29 -1.81 -8.85
N THR A 52 8.23 -2.59 -9.07
CA THR A 52 7.78 -3.55 -8.06
C THR A 52 8.90 -4.50 -7.67
N GLU A 53 9.65 -5.02 -8.65
CA GLU A 53 10.75 -5.96 -8.40
C GLU A 53 11.86 -5.32 -7.58
N GLU A 54 12.27 -4.11 -7.92
CA GLU A 54 13.29 -3.37 -7.19
C GLU A 54 12.86 -3.11 -5.75
N PHE A 55 11.62 -2.70 -5.58
CA PHE A 55 11.07 -2.42 -4.25
C PHE A 55 11.01 -3.68 -3.40
N LEU A 56 10.53 -4.79 -3.95
CA LEU A 56 10.45 -6.06 -3.23
C LEU A 56 11.85 -6.59 -2.86
N PHE A 57 12.82 -6.38 -3.73
CA PHE A 57 14.20 -6.74 -3.43
C PHE A 57 14.75 -5.96 -2.23
N GLU A 58 14.54 -4.65 -2.23
CA GLU A 58 14.95 -3.80 -1.11
C GLU A 58 14.26 -4.21 0.19
N LEU A 59 12.97 -4.57 0.08
CA LEU A 59 12.16 -4.96 1.22
C LEU A 59 12.65 -6.23 1.90
N GLN A 60 13.24 -7.17 1.16
CA GLN A 60 13.73 -8.42 1.71
C GLN A 60 14.77 -8.21 2.80
N SER A 61 15.56 -7.17 2.69
CA SER A 61 16.61 -6.86 3.67
C SER A 61 16.12 -6.01 4.83
N SER A 62 14.87 -5.56 4.79
CA SER A 62 14.30 -4.75 5.87
C SER A 62 13.86 -5.62 7.03
N SER A 63 14.28 -5.28 8.24
CA SER A 63 13.81 -5.93 9.46
C SER A 63 12.58 -5.24 10.05
N ARG A 64 12.14 -4.14 9.47
CA ARG A 64 11.04 -3.33 10.00
C ARG A 64 9.67 -3.87 9.65
N LEU A 65 9.60 -4.75 8.66
CA LEU A 65 8.35 -5.33 8.20
C LEU A 65 8.40 -6.86 8.42
N ALA A 66 7.34 -7.41 9.02
CA ALA A 66 7.24 -8.84 9.28
C ALA A 66 7.13 -9.63 7.98
N GLU A 67 7.58 -10.88 7.98
CA GLU A 67 7.55 -11.74 6.79
C GLU A 67 6.15 -11.91 6.22
N GLY A 68 5.14 -12.03 7.08
CA GLY A 68 3.75 -12.12 6.63
C GLY A 68 3.30 -10.89 5.88
N HIS A 69 3.73 -9.71 6.33
CA HIS A 69 3.40 -8.44 5.66
C HIS A 69 4.19 -8.30 4.36
N LYS A 70 5.44 -8.76 4.32
CA LYS A 70 6.22 -8.78 3.07
C LYS A 70 5.52 -9.62 2.01
N GLN A 71 5.01 -10.79 2.40
CA GLN A 71 4.29 -11.67 1.47
C GLN A 71 2.98 -11.04 1.01
N LEU A 72 2.20 -10.46 1.92
CA LEU A 72 0.96 -9.78 1.59
C LEU A 72 1.22 -8.64 0.60
N LEU A 73 2.27 -7.87 0.85
CA LEU A 73 2.67 -6.77 -0.02
C LEU A 73 3.09 -7.26 -1.40
N ALA A 74 3.91 -8.33 -1.45
CA ALA A 74 4.34 -8.90 -2.74
C ALA A 74 3.14 -9.36 -3.56
N ASP A 75 2.20 -10.06 -2.93
CA ASP A 75 0.98 -10.55 -3.60
C ASP A 75 0.12 -9.38 -4.08
N PHE A 76 -0.03 -8.35 -3.25
CA PHE A 76 -0.81 -7.16 -3.58
C PHE A 76 -0.22 -6.41 -4.79
N LEU A 77 1.07 -6.10 -4.74
CA LEU A 77 1.72 -5.35 -5.83
C LEU A 77 1.76 -6.16 -7.12
N GLY A 78 2.01 -7.46 -7.01
CA GLY A 78 1.99 -8.35 -8.17
C GLY A 78 0.61 -8.40 -8.82
N ALA A 79 -0.44 -8.48 -8.01
CA ALA A 79 -1.82 -8.48 -8.50
C ALA A 79 -2.17 -7.16 -9.18
N CYS A 80 -1.75 -6.03 -8.62
CA CYS A 80 -1.95 -4.71 -9.25
C CYS A 80 -1.27 -4.65 -10.62
N ASP A 81 -0.04 -5.15 -10.71
CA ASP A 81 0.68 -5.16 -11.98
C ASP A 81 -0.02 -6.05 -13.01
N MET A 82 -0.53 -7.20 -12.59
CA MET A 82 -1.28 -8.09 -13.49
C MET A 82 -2.52 -7.41 -14.07
N VAL A 83 -3.26 -6.64 -13.25
CA VAL A 83 -4.42 -5.89 -13.74
C VAL A 83 -3.98 -4.82 -14.75
N LYS A 84 -2.90 -4.10 -14.47
CA LYS A 84 -2.41 -3.05 -15.37
C LYS A 84 -2.02 -3.60 -16.74
N PHE A 85 -1.55 -4.84 -16.81
CA PHE A 85 -1.10 -5.46 -18.05
C PHE A 85 -2.12 -6.44 -18.64
N ALA A 86 -3.24 -6.67 -17.99
CA ALA A 86 -4.28 -7.58 -18.47
C ALA A 86 -5.04 -6.95 -19.63
N LYS A 87 -5.46 -7.77 -20.58
CA LYS A 87 -6.28 -7.32 -21.71
C LYS A 87 -7.77 -7.35 -21.37
N GLU A 88 -8.15 -8.10 -20.35
CA GLU A 88 -9.53 -8.22 -19.92
C GLU A 88 -9.73 -7.51 -18.59
N GLU A 89 -10.87 -6.87 -18.43
CA GLU A 89 -11.21 -6.23 -17.16
C GLU A 89 -11.42 -7.28 -16.07
N PRO A 90 -10.78 -7.12 -14.91
CA PRO A 90 -11.05 -7.99 -13.78
C PRO A 90 -12.44 -7.70 -13.21
N PRO A 91 -13.07 -8.68 -12.57
CA PRO A 91 -14.34 -8.43 -11.89
C PRO A 91 -14.15 -7.45 -10.72
N GLU A 92 -15.18 -6.68 -10.43
CA GLU A 92 -15.14 -5.69 -9.36
C GLU A 92 -14.74 -6.33 -8.02
N GLN A 93 -15.19 -7.55 -7.76
CA GLN A 93 -14.88 -8.26 -6.52
C GLN A 93 -13.37 -8.45 -6.34
N GLU A 94 -12.64 -8.70 -7.43
CA GLU A 94 -11.18 -8.83 -7.39
C GLU A 94 -10.54 -7.50 -7.01
N LEU A 95 -11.03 -6.38 -7.56
CA LEU A 95 -10.53 -5.05 -7.22
C LEU A 95 -10.84 -4.70 -5.76
N ARG A 96 -12.00 -5.09 -5.26
CA ARG A 96 -12.34 -4.90 -3.85
C ARG A 96 -11.42 -5.72 -2.95
N GLY A 97 -11.03 -6.90 -3.38
CA GLY A 97 -10.05 -7.73 -2.67
C GLY A 97 -8.69 -7.04 -2.56
N LEU A 98 -8.27 -6.35 -3.63
CA LEU A 98 -7.03 -5.57 -3.60
C LEU A 98 -7.14 -4.39 -2.64
N HIS A 99 -8.29 -3.73 -2.61
CA HIS A 99 -8.54 -2.65 -1.67
C HIS A 99 -8.48 -3.14 -0.22
N GLU A 100 -9.06 -4.31 0.05
CA GLU A 100 -9.01 -4.92 1.38
C GLU A 100 -7.58 -5.29 1.79
N ALA A 101 -6.80 -5.83 0.85
CA ALA A 101 -5.39 -6.15 1.12
C ALA A 101 -4.59 -4.89 1.47
N ALA A 102 -4.80 -3.81 0.72
CA ALA A 102 -4.15 -2.53 1.01
C ALA A 102 -4.57 -2.00 2.37
N SER A 103 -5.87 -2.04 2.67
CA SER A 103 -6.40 -1.61 3.97
C SER A 103 -5.81 -2.42 5.12
N ARG A 104 -5.67 -3.72 4.92
CA ARG A 104 -5.08 -4.61 5.91
C ARG A 104 -3.60 -4.28 6.15
N LEU A 105 -2.85 -4.01 5.09
CA LEU A 105 -1.44 -3.63 5.22
C LEU A 105 -1.29 -2.39 6.08
N VAL A 106 -2.09 -1.36 5.80
CA VAL A 106 -2.04 -0.12 6.59
C VAL A 106 -2.46 -0.39 8.04
N GLY A 107 -3.57 -1.09 8.23
CA GLY A 107 -4.11 -1.36 9.56
C GLY A 107 -3.19 -2.18 10.45
N GLU A 108 -2.49 -3.17 9.87
CA GLU A 108 -1.60 -4.05 10.63
C GLU A 108 -0.20 -3.49 10.82
N THR A 109 0.17 -2.46 10.08
CA THR A 109 1.51 -1.86 10.16
C THR A 109 1.50 -0.43 10.68
N GLN A 110 0.32 0.16 10.92
CA GLN A 110 0.25 1.51 11.47
C GLN A 110 0.93 1.56 12.85
N PRO A 111 1.49 2.71 13.26
CA PRO A 111 2.16 2.81 14.56
C PRO A 111 1.21 2.44 15.69
N SER A 112 1.73 1.72 16.69
CA SER A 112 0.96 1.46 17.89
C SER A 112 0.77 2.78 18.64
N LEU A 113 -0.22 2.83 19.53
CA LEU A 113 -0.44 4.02 20.37
C LEU A 113 0.83 4.38 21.15
N ARG A 114 1.59 3.40 21.61
CA ARG A 114 2.84 3.61 22.29
C ARG A 114 3.89 4.28 21.41
N GLU A 115 4.03 3.82 20.15
CA GLU A 115 4.95 4.42 19.18
C GLU A 115 4.59 5.87 18.92
N GLU A 116 3.31 6.18 18.74
CA GLU A 116 2.84 7.54 18.50
C GLU A 116 3.15 8.44 19.70
N THR A 117 2.97 7.94 20.91
CA THR A 117 3.25 8.68 22.14
C THR A 117 4.75 8.96 22.26
N GLU A 118 5.59 7.97 21.96
CA GLU A 118 7.05 8.12 22.01
C GLU A 118 7.59 9.06 20.94
N ALA A 119 6.90 9.19 19.80
CA ALA A 119 7.29 10.08 18.72
C ALA A 119 6.97 11.55 19.01
N GLU A 120 6.13 11.84 19.97
CA GLU A 120 5.80 13.22 20.31
C GLU A 120 6.88 13.81 21.23
N PRO A 121 7.35 15.04 20.93
CA PRO A 121 8.34 15.71 21.77
C PRO A 121 7.81 16.10 23.16
#